data_0e85745cc63f06d236749bffecf47a0b
#
_entry.id   0e85745cc63f06d236749bffecf47a0b
#
_cell.length_a   1.000
_cell.length_b   1.000
_cell.length_c   1.000
_cell.angle_alpha   90.00
_cell.angle_beta   90.00
_cell.angle_gamma   90.00
#
_symmetry.space_group_name_H-M   'P 1'
#
loop_
_entity.id
_entity.type
_entity.pdbx_description
1 polymer ?
#
loop_
_entity_poly.entity_id
_entity_poly.type
_entity_poly.pdbx_seq_one_letter_code
_entity_poly.pdbx_strand_id
1 'polypeptide(L)'
;MKVRTRITILFTLITASILFFFACVIYYSAKKNREQEFYALLEKEAITKANLFFNAQVESRTLQNIYRNNRQIINEVEVAIYNRDFQLLYHDDVIIDFVKETKSMIDEVYLNGDIRFYQEDWQVVGMLFDFEGSEYIITATAYDESGYNKLNSLLQNSVLVFIIAILFICIAGFFFSKKAFDPVKELTQKAKLISATNLDLRLTTNGNKDELTEMANTFNEMLERLERSFDAQKHFVSNVSHELRTPLAAIIAELELAVSRERNLQECKLVLQNVLSDSRKIVRLTNNLLDLAKASYDPSEISFRPLRIDEILLDARQQVEQAYPAYRIAIQVEEDFEDDSQIMVNANEYLLKVAFGNLIENGCKYSNEKKITVIMSFAKEHCVLRFVDQGIGIADEDIPNLFSPFFRGENSHFSEGLGIGLSLTQKIVALHQGLITVASKKNMGTTITVQLPKMSPVL
;
A
#
# COMPACT_ATOMS: atom_id res chain seq x y z
N MET A 1 -19.24 12.45 1.13
CA MET A 1 -19.16 12.12 2.58
C MET A 1 -17.71 11.78 2.91
N LYS A 2 -17.13 12.30 4.00
CA LYS A 2 -15.76 12.02 4.39
C LYS A 2 -15.62 10.56 4.84
N VAL A 3 -14.49 9.90 4.55
CA VAL A 3 -14.22 8.49 4.94
C VAL A 3 -14.47 8.26 6.43
N ARG A 4 -14.05 9.20 7.28
CA ARG A 4 -14.30 9.21 8.72
C ARG A 4 -15.78 9.00 9.06
N THR A 5 -16.68 9.80 8.48
CA THR A 5 -18.12 9.70 8.74
C THR A 5 -18.70 8.37 8.26
N ARG A 6 -18.23 7.86 7.13
CA ARG A 6 -18.67 6.58 6.58
C ARG A 6 -18.30 5.40 7.50
N ILE A 7 -17.09 5.41 8.02
CA ILE A 7 -16.62 4.36 8.96
C ILE A 7 -17.40 4.42 10.27
N THR A 8 -17.61 5.62 10.83
CA THR A 8 -18.40 5.79 12.07
C THR A 8 -19.82 5.24 11.89
N ILE A 9 -20.51 5.58 10.79
CA ILE A 9 -21.86 5.10 10.51
C ILE A 9 -21.86 3.57 10.34
N LEU A 10 -20.93 3.02 9.55
CA LEU A 10 -20.85 1.58 9.31
C LEU A 10 -20.64 0.81 10.62
N PHE A 11 -19.70 1.26 11.45
CA PHE A 11 -19.44 0.66 12.75
C PHE A 11 -20.65 0.74 13.68
N THR A 12 -21.34 1.88 13.72
CA THR A 12 -22.56 2.05 14.52
C THR A 12 -23.68 1.12 14.04
N LEU A 13 -23.88 0.99 12.72
CA LEU A 13 -24.90 0.10 12.17
C LEU A 13 -24.62 -1.38 12.48
N ILE A 14 -23.38 -1.82 12.32
CA ILE A 14 -23.01 -3.21 12.62
C ILE A 14 -23.22 -3.53 14.09
N THR A 15 -22.72 -2.68 14.99
CA THR A 15 -22.86 -2.89 16.44
C THR A 15 -24.32 -2.78 16.90
N ALA A 16 -25.09 -1.86 16.33
CA ALA A 16 -26.53 -1.77 16.60
C ALA A 16 -27.29 -3.03 16.17
N SER A 17 -26.96 -3.58 14.99
CA SER A 17 -27.58 -4.82 14.50
C SER A 17 -27.26 -6.02 15.41
N ILE A 18 -26.02 -6.11 15.89
CA ILE A 18 -25.62 -7.17 16.82
C ILE A 18 -26.37 -7.03 18.15
N LEU A 19 -26.41 -5.82 18.73
CA LEU A 19 -27.13 -5.58 19.99
C LEU A 19 -28.63 -5.86 19.86
N PHE A 20 -29.24 -5.47 18.75
CA PHE A 20 -30.62 -5.74 18.45
C PHE A 20 -30.89 -7.25 18.38
N PHE A 21 -30.07 -8.00 17.68
CA PHE A 21 -30.18 -9.46 17.61
C PHE A 21 -30.08 -10.10 18.99
N PHE A 22 -29.13 -9.68 19.82
CA PHE A 22 -29.02 -10.17 21.19
C PHE A 22 -30.25 -9.86 22.03
N ALA A 23 -30.77 -8.64 21.93
CA ALA A 23 -32.01 -8.27 22.65
C ALA A 23 -33.21 -9.16 22.23
N CYS A 24 -33.36 -9.44 20.93
CA CYS A 24 -34.39 -10.36 20.43
C CYS A 24 -34.24 -11.79 20.97
N VAL A 25 -32.99 -12.31 20.99
CA VAL A 25 -32.70 -13.66 21.50
C VAL A 25 -33.04 -13.74 23.01
N ILE A 26 -32.61 -12.75 23.79
CA ILE A 26 -32.89 -12.70 25.24
C ILE A 26 -34.41 -12.64 25.50
N TYR A 27 -35.10 -11.76 24.77
CA TYR A 27 -36.55 -11.62 24.93
C TYR A 27 -37.32 -12.92 24.58
N TYR A 28 -36.96 -13.54 23.45
CA TYR A 28 -37.56 -14.79 23.03
C TYR A 28 -37.27 -15.93 24.01
N SER A 29 -36.04 -16.04 24.49
CA SER A 29 -35.64 -17.02 25.51
C SER A 29 -36.40 -16.81 26.83
N ALA A 30 -36.48 -15.56 27.30
CA ALA A 30 -37.23 -15.23 28.51
C ALA A 30 -38.70 -15.52 28.37
N LYS A 31 -39.33 -15.23 27.21
CA LYS A 31 -40.73 -15.56 26.93
C LYS A 31 -40.97 -17.07 27.01
N LYS A 32 -40.11 -17.86 26.36
CA LYS A 32 -40.19 -19.32 26.34
C LYS A 32 -40.02 -19.93 27.75
N ASN A 33 -39.00 -19.46 28.48
CA ASN A 33 -38.75 -19.94 29.84
C ASN A 33 -39.91 -19.61 30.77
N ARG A 34 -40.46 -18.38 30.70
CA ARG A 34 -41.63 -17.98 31.44
C ARG A 34 -42.81 -18.95 31.21
N GLU A 35 -43.05 -19.25 29.93
CA GLU A 35 -44.15 -20.15 29.56
C GLU A 35 -43.96 -21.55 30.14
N GLN A 36 -42.77 -22.11 30.07
CA GLN A 36 -42.45 -23.42 30.62
C GLN A 36 -42.53 -23.47 32.16
N GLU A 37 -41.99 -22.45 32.82
CA GLU A 37 -42.02 -22.34 34.29
C GLU A 37 -43.45 -22.23 34.78
N PHE A 38 -44.30 -21.48 34.07
CA PHE A 38 -45.69 -21.31 34.48
C PHE A 38 -46.52 -22.58 34.26
N TYR A 39 -46.32 -23.31 33.17
CA TYR A 39 -46.94 -24.63 32.99
C TYR A 39 -46.52 -25.61 34.10
N ALA A 40 -45.26 -25.64 34.46
CA ALA A 40 -44.79 -26.50 35.55
C ALA A 40 -45.39 -26.10 36.92
N LEU A 41 -45.66 -24.80 37.13
CA LEU A 41 -46.37 -24.33 38.30
C LEU A 41 -47.84 -24.84 38.31
N LEU A 42 -48.56 -24.74 37.18
CA LEU A 42 -49.91 -25.22 37.04
C LEU A 42 -50.03 -26.74 37.31
N GLU A 43 -49.10 -27.51 36.75
CA GLU A 43 -49.03 -28.97 36.99
C GLU A 43 -48.81 -29.29 38.46
N LYS A 44 -47.88 -28.58 39.11
CA LYS A 44 -47.62 -28.77 40.53
C LYS A 44 -48.85 -28.45 41.40
N GLU A 45 -49.52 -27.34 41.11
CA GLU A 45 -50.74 -26.97 41.83
C GLU A 45 -51.89 -27.98 41.59
N ALA A 46 -52.08 -28.45 40.35
CA ALA A 46 -53.04 -29.48 39.98
C ALA A 46 -52.81 -30.78 40.78
N ILE A 47 -51.57 -31.27 40.79
CA ILE A 47 -51.18 -32.48 41.52
C ILE A 47 -51.39 -32.29 43.06
N THR A 48 -51.01 -31.12 43.57
CA THR A 48 -51.18 -30.80 45.01
C THR A 48 -52.61 -30.82 45.40
N LYS A 49 -53.51 -30.21 44.62
CA LYS A 49 -54.94 -30.20 44.86
C LYS A 49 -55.55 -31.60 44.76
N ALA A 50 -55.15 -32.38 43.73
CA ALA A 50 -55.64 -33.77 43.63
C ALA A 50 -55.20 -34.61 44.81
N ASN A 51 -53.97 -34.49 45.27
CA ASN A 51 -53.50 -35.22 46.47
C ASN A 51 -54.29 -34.80 47.75
N LEU A 52 -54.62 -33.53 47.90
CA LEU A 52 -55.42 -33.07 49.03
C LEU A 52 -56.84 -33.61 48.95
N PHE A 53 -57.46 -33.68 47.76
CA PHE A 53 -58.76 -34.14 47.54
C PHE A 53 -58.90 -35.67 47.73
N PHE A 54 -58.05 -36.45 47.08
CA PHE A 54 -58.16 -37.92 47.08
C PHE A 54 -57.44 -38.56 48.28
N ASN A 55 -56.11 -38.24 48.46
CA ASN A 55 -55.25 -38.90 49.45
C ASN A 55 -55.51 -38.40 50.88
N ALA A 56 -55.62 -37.09 51.07
CA ALA A 56 -55.89 -36.50 52.38
C ALA A 56 -57.38 -36.40 52.73
N GLN A 57 -58.23 -36.74 51.77
CA GLN A 57 -59.70 -36.72 51.93
C GLN A 57 -60.29 -35.42 52.52
N VAL A 58 -59.65 -34.29 52.10
CA VAL A 58 -60.08 -32.96 52.56
C VAL A 58 -61.39 -32.61 51.89
N GLU A 59 -62.39 -32.22 52.68
CA GLU A 59 -63.69 -31.87 52.19
C GLU A 59 -63.67 -30.75 51.16
N SER A 60 -64.38 -30.92 50.03
CA SER A 60 -64.45 -29.97 48.92
C SER A 60 -64.72 -28.54 49.40
N ARG A 61 -65.55 -28.33 50.37
CA ARG A 61 -65.92 -27.04 50.94
C ARG A 61 -64.73 -26.37 51.66
N THR A 62 -63.89 -27.17 52.30
CA THR A 62 -62.64 -26.68 52.96
C THR A 62 -61.61 -26.22 51.93
N LEU A 63 -61.36 -27.00 50.87
CA LEU A 63 -60.47 -26.63 49.76
C LEU A 63 -60.95 -25.36 49.04
N GLN A 64 -62.28 -25.24 48.79
CA GLN A 64 -62.84 -24.02 48.18
C GLN A 64 -62.68 -22.80 49.08
N ASN A 65 -62.86 -22.93 50.40
CA ASN A 65 -62.62 -21.84 51.34
C ASN A 65 -61.16 -21.42 51.41
N ILE A 66 -60.19 -22.38 51.34
CA ILE A 66 -58.76 -22.09 51.25
C ILE A 66 -58.46 -21.32 49.98
N TYR A 67 -58.99 -21.76 48.85
CA TYR A 67 -58.81 -21.07 47.56
C TYR A 67 -59.38 -19.64 47.64
N ARG A 68 -60.60 -19.43 48.05
CA ARG A 68 -61.22 -18.10 48.12
C ARG A 68 -60.53 -17.16 49.08
N ASN A 69 -60.05 -17.66 50.22
CA ASN A 69 -59.32 -16.83 51.21
C ASN A 69 -57.87 -16.44 50.73
N ASN A 70 -57.22 -17.26 49.89
CA ASN A 70 -55.89 -17.07 49.44
C ASN A 70 -55.81 -16.49 48.01
N ARG A 71 -56.91 -16.27 47.35
CA ARG A 71 -57.04 -15.82 45.97
C ARG A 71 -56.26 -14.54 45.67
N GLN A 72 -56.17 -13.61 46.63
CA GLN A 72 -55.39 -12.35 46.46
C GLN A 72 -53.90 -12.50 46.71
N ILE A 73 -53.46 -13.62 47.28
CA ILE A 73 -52.03 -13.79 47.71
C ILE A 73 -51.27 -14.74 46.79
N ILE A 74 -52.00 -15.73 46.23
CA ILE A 74 -51.38 -16.74 45.32
C ILE A 74 -51.95 -16.46 43.93
N ASN A 75 -51.11 -16.60 42.88
CA ASN A 75 -51.60 -16.60 41.50
C ASN A 75 -52.91 -17.45 41.46
N GLU A 76 -54.02 -16.89 40.96
CA GLU A 76 -55.30 -17.51 40.92
C GLU A 76 -55.30 -18.77 40.04
N VAL A 77 -54.69 -19.86 40.54
CA VAL A 77 -54.74 -21.15 39.84
C VAL A 77 -56.04 -21.85 40.19
N GLU A 78 -56.93 -21.92 39.24
CA GLU A 78 -58.19 -22.63 39.34
C GLU A 78 -57.97 -24.09 38.95
N VAL A 79 -58.39 -25.00 39.78
CA VAL A 79 -58.30 -26.46 39.56
C VAL A 79 -59.65 -27.10 39.55
N ALA A 80 -59.88 -27.92 38.53
CA ALA A 80 -61.08 -28.78 38.48
C ALA A 80 -60.67 -30.24 38.31
N ILE A 81 -61.51 -31.16 38.86
CA ILE A 81 -61.23 -32.58 38.79
C ILE A 81 -62.50 -33.26 38.21
N TYR A 82 -62.32 -34.08 37.18
CA TYR A 82 -63.34 -34.80 36.46
C TYR A 82 -63.06 -36.29 36.48
N ASN A 83 -64.19 -37.09 36.47
CA ASN A 83 -64.08 -38.51 36.17
C ASN A 83 -64.12 -38.77 34.67
N ARG A 84 -63.91 -40.01 34.25
CA ARG A 84 -63.91 -40.43 32.84
C ARG A 84 -65.25 -40.11 32.09
N ASP A 85 -66.37 -40.03 32.80
CA ASP A 85 -67.64 -39.69 32.19
C ASP A 85 -67.94 -38.20 32.11
N PHE A 86 -66.92 -37.35 32.28
CA PHE A 86 -67.02 -35.87 32.31
C PHE A 86 -67.92 -35.36 33.45
N GLN A 87 -68.00 -36.10 34.56
CA GLN A 87 -68.71 -35.62 35.76
C GLN A 87 -67.71 -34.83 36.62
N LEU A 88 -68.07 -33.61 36.99
CA LEU A 88 -67.27 -32.74 37.85
C LEU A 88 -67.29 -33.28 39.28
N LEU A 89 -66.12 -33.63 39.82
CA LEU A 89 -65.97 -34.10 41.21
C LEU A 89 -65.59 -32.98 42.16
N TYR A 90 -64.75 -32.07 41.65
CA TYR A 90 -64.24 -30.92 42.39
C TYR A 90 -63.98 -29.73 41.46
N HIS A 91 -64.27 -28.52 41.98
CA HIS A 91 -63.91 -27.27 41.33
C HIS A 91 -63.62 -26.21 42.38
N ASP A 92 -62.56 -25.43 42.22
CA ASP A 92 -62.13 -24.43 43.20
C ASP A 92 -63.17 -23.31 43.39
N ASP A 93 -63.78 -22.81 42.31
CA ASP A 93 -64.88 -21.84 42.39
C ASP A 93 -65.84 -22.00 41.21
N VAL A 94 -66.98 -22.63 41.51
CA VAL A 94 -68.08 -22.93 40.53
C VAL A 94 -68.72 -21.64 39.98
N ILE A 95 -68.53 -20.50 40.67
CA ILE A 95 -69.17 -19.23 40.28
C ILE A 95 -68.31 -18.46 39.29
N ILE A 96 -67.00 -18.63 39.45
CA ILE A 96 -65.99 -17.96 38.58
C ILE A 96 -65.24 -19.07 37.88
N ASP A 97 -65.64 -19.36 36.66
CA ASP A 97 -65.08 -20.36 35.78
C ASP A 97 -64.40 -19.57 34.60
N PHE A 98 -63.09 -19.42 34.71
CA PHE A 98 -62.32 -18.65 33.72
C PHE A 98 -62.15 -19.37 32.38
N VAL A 99 -62.13 -20.71 32.45
CA VAL A 99 -61.99 -21.57 31.28
C VAL A 99 -62.97 -22.74 31.42
N LYS A 100 -63.98 -22.74 30.58
CA LYS A 100 -64.92 -23.85 30.55
C LYS A 100 -64.31 -25.06 29.90
N GLU A 101 -64.12 -26.09 30.69
CA GLU A 101 -63.71 -27.39 30.20
C GLU A 101 -64.79 -28.01 29.32
N THR A 102 -64.33 -28.62 28.24
CA THR A 102 -65.24 -29.33 27.31
C THR A 102 -64.91 -30.80 27.29
N LYS A 103 -65.91 -31.59 26.90
CA LYS A 103 -65.72 -33.04 26.77
C LYS A 103 -64.54 -33.37 25.80
N SER A 104 -64.42 -32.62 24.78
CA SER A 104 -63.31 -32.78 23.82
C SER A 104 -61.92 -32.61 24.48
N MET A 105 -61.78 -31.67 25.41
CA MET A 105 -60.52 -31.45 26.16
C MET A 105 -60.21 -32.65 27.05
N ILE A 106 -61.23 -33.18 27.73
CA ILE A 106 -61.15 -34.37 28.60
C ILE A 106 -60.75 -35.62 27.79
N ASP A 107 -61.38 -35.82 26.65
CA ASP A 107 -61.03 -36.90 25.71
C ASP A 107 -59.63 -36.79 25.17
N GLU A 108 -59.17 -35.57 24.92
CA GLU A 108 -57.79 -35.31 24.46
C GLU A 108 -56.76 -35.62 25.54
N VAL A 109 -57.00 -35.32 26.80
CA VAL A 109 -56.13 -35.69 27.92
C VAL A 109 -56.02 -37.21 28.04
N TYR A 110 -57.11 -37.95 27.85
CA TYR A 110 -57.07 -39.42 27.86
C TYR A 110 -56.22 -39.99 26.72
N LEU A 111 -56.20 -39.34 25.54
CA LEU A 111 -55.47 -39.83 24.39
C LEU A 111 -53.95 -39.51 24.50
N ASN A 112 -53.64 -38.35 25.01
CA ASN A 112 -52.27 -37.81 24.97
C ASN A 112 -51.52 -37.86 26.32
N GLY A 113 -52.24 -38.14 27.43
CA GLY A 113 -51.72 -38.17 28.78
C GLY A 113 -51.64 -36.81 29.47
N ASP A 114 -51.27 -35.80 28.77
CA ASP A 114 -51.25 -34.38 29.18
C ASP A 114 -51.56 -33.46 28.02
N ILE A 115 -52.15 -32.32 28.27
CA ILE A 115 -52.38 -31.24 27.29
C ILE A 115 -51.95 -29.91 27.89
N ARG A 116 -51.41 -29.03 27.06
CA ARG A 116 -51.05 -27.67 27.44
C ARG A 116 -51.47 -26.74 26.31
N PHE A 117 -52.26 -25.74 26.60
CA PHE A 117 -52.74 -24.79 25.60
C PHE A 117 -53.08 -23.44 26.22
N TYR A 118 -53.34 -22.47 25.36
CA TYR A 118 -53.86 -21.16 25.73
C TYR A 118 -55.33 -21.08 25.34
N GLN A 119 -56.15 -20.58 26.25
CA GLN A 119 -57.47 -20.11 25.92
C GLN A 119 -57.53 -18.61 26.23
N GLU A 120 -57.60 -17.78 25.19
CA GLU A 120 -57.33 -16.34 25.29
C GLU A 120 -55.96 -16.08 25.92
N ASP A 121 -55.86 -15.43 27.06
CA ASP A 121 -54.63 -15.16 27.79
C ASP A 121 -54.34 -16.13 28.95
N TRP A 122 -55.27 -17.07 29.18
CA TRP A 122 -55.19 -18.08 30.25
C TRP A 122 -54.39 -19.29 29.78
N GLN A 123 -53.48 -19.75 30.60
CA GLN A 123 -52.76 -21.00 30.38
C GLN A 123 -53.52 -22.14 31.03
N VAL A 124 -53.69 -23.21 30.28
CA VAL A 124 -54.46 -24.38 30.72
C VAL A 124 -53.58 -25.61 30.64
N VAL A 125 -53.61 -26.41 31.70
CA VAL A 125 -53.02 -27.76 31.75
C VAL A 125 -54.07 -28.75 32.07
N GLY A 126 -54.16 -29.83 31.31
CA GLY A 126 -54.98 -31.01 31.65
C GLY A 126 -54.04 -32.21 31.77
N MET A 127 -54.21 -33.00 32.82
CA MET A 127 -53.37 -34.18 33.08
C MET A 127 -54.16 -35.35 33.65
N LEU A 128 -53.73 -36.59 33.44
CA LEU A 128 -54.19 -37.81 34.05
C LEU A 128 -53.66 -37.95 35.48
N PHE A 129 -54.56 -38.35 36.39
CA PHE A 129 -54.19 -38.67 37.76
C PHE A 129 -54.78 -40.02 38.13
N ASP A 130 -53.97 -40.99 38.53
CA ASP A 130 -54.40 -42.31 38.97
C ASP A 130 -54.56 -42.29 40.49
N PHE A 131 -55.76 -42.76 40.94
CA PHE A 131 -56.02 -42.96 42.33
C PHE A 131 -56.78 -44.28 42.50
N GLU A 132 -56.20 -45.22 43.26
CA GLU A 132 -56.74 -46.57 43.56
C GLU A 132 -57.11 -47.34 42.27
N GLY A 133 -56.33 -47.20 41.18
CA GLY A 133 -56.60 -47.86 39.91
C GLY A 133 -57.74 -47.26 39.07
N SER A 134 -58.26 -46.11 39.47
CA SER A 134 -59.23 -45.32 38.71
C SER A 134 -58.53 -44.05 38.16
N GLU A 135 -58.72 -43.75 36.85
CA GLU A 135 -58.18 -42.58 36.19
C GLU A 135 -59.08 -41.38 36.31
N TYR A 136 -58.55 -40.28 36.75
CA TYR A 136 -59.21 -38.98 36.85
C TYR A 136 -58.48 -37.96 35.99
N ILE A 137 -59.17 -36.90 35.60
CA ILE A 137 -58.57 -35.79 34.88
C ILE A 137 -58.56 -34.56 35.75
N ILE A 138 -57.39 -33.95 35.84
CA ILE A 138 -57.25 -32.69 36.56
C ILE A 138 -56.97 -31.62 35.56
N THR A 139 -57.65 -30.51 35.58
CA THR A 139 -57.38 -29.30 34.85
C THR A 139 -56.90 -28.22 35.83
N ALA A 140 -55.88 -27.46 35.39
CA ALA A 140 -55.42 -26.27 36.10
C ALA A 140 -55.32 -25.11 35.14
N THR A 141 -55.89 -23.99 35.55
CA THR A 141 -55.97 -22.78 34.72
C THR A 141 -55.56 -21.56 35.51
N ALA A 142 -54.71 -20.72 34.92
CA ALA A 142 -54.36 -19.40 35.49
C ALA A 142 -53.86 -18.40 34.43
N TYR A 143 -53.93 -17.14 34.82
CA TYR A 143 -53.33 -16.04 34.08
C TYR A 143 -51.99 -15.60 34.73
N ASP A 144 -50.91 -15.60 33.95
CA ASP A 144 -49.55 -15.25 34.46
C ASP A 144 -49.32 -13.75 34.46
N GLU A 145 -50.01 -12.98 35.30
CA GLU A 145 -49.84 -11.55 35.41
C GLU A 145 -48.41 -11.18 35.79
N SER A 146 -47.80 -11.89 36.74
CA SER A 146 -46.43 -11.62 37.22
C SER A 146 -45.38 -11.85 36.13
N GLY A 147 -45.54 -12.95 35.36
CA GLY A 147 -44.63 -13.26 34.26
C GLY A 147 -44.75 -12.27 33.12
N TYR A 148 -45.96 -11.87 32.75
CA TYR A 148 -46.15 -10.80 31.74
C TYR A 148 -45.58 -9.46 32.18
N ASN A 149 -45.75 -9.06 33.45
CA ASN A 149 -45.18 -7.86 33.99
C ASN A 149 -43.64 -7.88 33.99
N LYS A 150 -43.04 -9.03 34.34
CA LYS A 150 -41.57 -9.21 34.24
C LYS A 150 -41.08 -9.12 32.78
N LEU A 151 -41.80 -9.75 31.84
CA LEU A 151 -41.45 -9.72 30.42
C LEU A 151 -41.56 -8.30 29.85
N ASN A 152 -42.59 -7.54 30.23
CA ASN A 152 -42.74 -6.14 29.83
C ASN A 152 -41.62 -5.25 30.42
N SER A 153 -41.28 -5.45 31.69
CA SER A 153 -40.16 -4.76 32.34
C SER A 153 -38.82 -5.09 31.64
N LEU A 154 -38.60 -6.35 31.25
CA LEU A 154 -37.44 -6.78 30.48
C LEU A 154 -37.38 -6.06 29.13
N LEU A 155 -38.50 -5.94 28.42
CA LEU A 155 -38.59 -5.24 27.14
C LEU A 155 -38.23 -3.75 27.29
N GLN A 156 -38.87 -3.08 28.27
CA GLN A 156 -38.62 -1.66 28.55
C GLN A 156 -37.15 -1.40 28.92
N ASN A 157 -36.56 -2.20 29.80
CA ASN A 157 -35.14 -2.09 30.17
C ASN A 157 -34.24 -2.38 29.00
N SER A 158 -34.55 -3.39 28.16
CA SER A 158 -33.76 -3.71 26.97
C SER A 158 -33.78 -2.56 25.95
N VAL A 159 -34.91 -1.91 25.73
CA VAL A 159 -35.03 -0.74 24.84
C VAL A 159 -34.22 0.45 25.41
N LEU A 160 -34.32 0.72 26.72
CA LEU A 160 -33.58 1.78 27.37
C LEU A 160 -32.05 1.56 27.22
N VAL A 161 -31.58 0.36 27.55
CA VAL A 161 -30.16 -0.01 27.43
C VAL A 161 -29.70 0.09 25.97
N PHE A 162 -30.51 -0.34 25.02
CA PHE A 162 -30.21 -0.24 23.59
C PHE A 162 -29.99 1.22 23.13
N ILE A 163 -30.87 2.14 23.55
CA ILE A 163 -30.76 3.57 23.21
C ILE A 163 -29.47 4.16 23.81
N ILE A 164 -29.20 3.88 25.09
CA ILE A 164 -27.97 4.36 25.77
C ILE A 164 -26.72 3.81 25.10
N ALA A 165 -26.73 2.52 24.74
CA ALA A 165 -25.61 1.88 24.05
C ALA A 165 -25.34 2.52 22.68
N ILE A 166 -26.38 2.78 21.89
CA ILE A 166 -26.22 3.45 20.58
C ILE A 166 -25.62 4.85 20.77
N LEU A 167 -26.11 5.65 21.73
CA LEU A 167 -25.58 6.96 21.99
C LEU A 167 -24.08 6.89 22.36
N PHE A 168 -23.71 5.96 23.22
CA PHE A 168 -22.32 5.76 23.63
C PHE A 168 -21.44 5.34 22.45
N ILE A 169 -21.92 4.40 21.63
CA ILE A 169 -21.20 3.93 20.43
C ILE A 169 -20.98 5.08 19.42
N CYS A 170 -21.98 5.93 19.21
CA CYS A 170 -21.86 7.10 18.32
C CYS A 170 -20.78 8.07 18.83
N ILE A 171 -20.78 8.38 20.12
CA ILE A 171 -19.80 9.28 20.74
C ILE A 171 -18.40 8.67 20.68
N ALA A 172 -18.23 7.43 21.11
CA ALA A 172 -16.97 6.71 21.08
C ALA A 172 -16.42 6.58 19.66
N GLY A 173 -17.26 6.20 18.70
CA GLY A 173 -16.91 6.08 17.30
C GLY A 173 -16.47 7.40 16.67
N PHE A 174 -17.09 8.52 17.05
CA PHE A 174 -16.66 9.85 16.63
C PHE A 174 -15.26 10.20 17.11
N PHE A 175 -14.97 9.99 18.39
CA PHE A 175 -13.65 10.26 18.99
C PHE A 175 -12.56 9.33 18.43
N PHE A 176 -12.87 8.04 18.33
CA PHE A 176 -11.94 7.05 17.79
C PHE A 176 -11.59 7.35 16.33
N SER A 177 -12.61 7.59 15.50
CA SER A 177 -12.41 7.94 14.10
C SER A 177 -11.63 9.25 13.93
N LYS A 178 -11.86 10.25 14.80
CA LYS A 178 -11.07 11.49 14.80
C LYS A 178 -9.61 11.21 15.05
N LYS A 179 -9.29 10.50 16.13
CA LYS A 179 -7.92 10.19 16.54
C LYS A 179 -7.17 9.35 15.50
N ALA A 180 -7.86 8.41 14.83
CA ALA A 180 -7.26 7.56 13.82
C ALA A 180 -6.95 8.31 12.50
N PHE A 181 -7.78 9.28 12.10
CA PHE A 181 -7.63 9.96 10.82
C PHE A 181 -6.97 11.34 10.87
N ASP A 182 -6.82 11.95 12.04
CA ASP A 182 -6.14 13.24 12.16
C ASP A 182 -4.67 13.20 11.68
N PRO A 183 -3.85 12.15 11.97
CA PRO A 183 -2.49 12.04 11.44
C PRO A 183 -2.45 11.95 9.90
N VAL A 184 -3.36 11.19 9.30
CA VAL A 184 -3.46 11.08 7.82
C VAL A 184 -3.78 12.44 7.18
N LYS A 185 -4.65 13.21 7.81
CA LYS A 185 -4.99 14.55 7.35
C LYS A 185 -3.79 15.50 7.43
N GLU A 186 -3.01 15.43 8.51
CA GLU A 186 -1.80 16.22 8.69
C GLU A 186 -0.75 15.89 7.63
N LEU A 187 -0.47 14.60 7.40
CA LEU A 187 0.44 14.15 6.34
C LEU A 187 -0.02 14.64 4.95
N THR A 188 -1.31 14.53 4.67
CA THR A 188 -1.88 15.01 3.40
C THR A 188 -1.73 16.52 3.23
N GLN A 189 -1.89 17.31 4.29
CA GLN A 189 -1.72 18.76 4.26
C GLN A 189 -0.26 19.14 4.03
N LYS A 190 0.69 18.48 4.72
CA LYS A 190 2.12 18.69 4.52
C LYS A 190 2.55 18.32 3.11
N ALA A 191 2.09 17.17 2.59
CA ALA A 191 2.38 16.74 1.22
C ALA A 191 1.91 17.74 0.15
N LYS A 192 0.77 18.41 0.37
CA LYS A 192 0.26 19.45 -0.55
C LYS A 192 1.09 20.73 -0.58
N LEU A 193 1.88 20.99 0.46
CA LEU A 193 2.77 22.14 0.51
C LEU A 193 4.08 21.90 -0.24
N ILE A 194 4.40 20.64 -0.52
CA ILE A 194 5.62 20.27 -1.25
C ILE A 194 5.42 20.57 -2.74
N SER A 195 6.35 21.31 -3.30
CA SER A 195 6.39 21.71 -4.71
C SER A 195 7.83 21.64 -5.23
N ALA A 196 8.03 21.82 -6.51
CA ALA A 196 9.37 21.84 -7.13
C ALA A 196 10.29 22.93 -6.56
N THR A 197 9.75 23.94 -5.87
CA THR A 197 10.52 25.06 -5.29
C THR A 197 10.93 24.83 -3.83
N ASN A 198 10.39 23.82 -3.16
CA ASN A 198 10.62 23.53 -1.74
C ASN A 198 10.65 22.02 -1.45
N LEU A 199 11.40 21.28 -2.25
CA LEU A 199 11.58 19.84 -2.12
C LEU A 199 12.35 19.42 -0.87
N ASP A 200 12.94 20.37 -0.14
CA ASP A 200 13.62 20.20 1.15
C ASP A 200 12.67 19.87 2.30
N LEU A 201 11.37 20.15 2.14
CA LEU A 201 10.37 19.79 3.14
C LEU A 201 10.25 18.27 3.29
N ARG A 202 10.09 17.82 4.55
CA ARG A 202 9.91 16.40 4.87
C ARG A 202 8.62 16.18 5.65
N LEU A 203 8.02 15.01 5.41
CA LEU A 203 6.89 14.54 6.22
C LEU A 203 7.43 14.05 7.55
N THR A 204 6.98 14.70 8.64
CA THR A 204 7.32 14.28 10.00
C THR A 204 6.19 13.47 10.60
N THR A 205 6.52 12.38 11.28
CA THR A 205 5.59 11.54 12.04
C THR A 205 5.84 11.70 13.54
N ASN A 206 4.86 11.33 14.34
CA ASN A 206 4.95 11.43 15.80
C ASN A 206 5.83 10.37 16.46
N GLY A 207 6.69 9.68 15.69
CA GLY A 207 7.66 8.72 16.21
C GLY A 207 7.09 7.34 16.55
N ASN A 208 5.82 7.09 16.26
CA ASN A 208 5.24 5.75 16.36
C ASN A 208 5.79 4.87 15.23
N LYS A 209 6.12 3.61 15.56
CA LYS A 209 6.50 2.62 14.55
C LYS A 209 5.23 1.97 14.00
N ASP A 210 4.48 2.73 13.19
CA ASP A 210 3.25 2.29 12.57
C ASP A 210 3.33 2.44 11.03
N GLU A 211 2.33 1.97 10.33
CA GLU A 211 2.24 1.98 8.87
C GLU A 211 2.25 3.42 8.31
N LEU A 212 1.81 4.40 9.08
CA LEU A 212 1.85 5.80 8.69
C LEU A 212 3.28 6.35 8.69
N THR A 213 4.09 5.91 9.64
CA THR A 213 5.51 6.26 9.71
C THR A 213 6.28 5.64 8.55
N GLU A 214 6.01 4.38 8.21
CA GLU A 214 6.61 3.71 7.05
C GLU A 214 6.26 4.43 5.75
N MET A 215 4.99 4.79 5.58
CA MET A 215 4.53 5.56 4.41
C MET A 215 5.23 6.93 4.31
N ALA A 216 5.37 7.65 5.43
CA ALA A 216 6.06 8.94 5.44
C ALA A 216 7.55 8.82 5.11
N ASN A 217 8.22 7.77 5.61
CA ASN A 217 9.62 7.51 5.28
C ASN A 217 9.81 7.18 3.80
N THR A 218 8.97 6.29 3.24
CA THR A 218 9.00 5.97 1.81
C THR A 218 8.77 7.21 0.94
N PHE A 219 7.84 8.08 1.35
CA PHE A 219 7.60 9.34 0.66
C PHE A 219 8.80 10.30 0.76
N ASN A 220 9.44 10.38 1.93
CA ASN A 220 10.64 11.19 2.11
C ASN A 220 11.82 10.69 1.27
N GLU A 221 12.02 9.38 1.14
CA GLU A 221 13.02 8.79 0.23
C GLU A 221 12.74 9.16 -1.24
N MET A 222 11.47 9.15 -1.65
CA MET A 222 11.09 9.59 -2.99
C MET A 222 11.38 11.08 -3.19
N LEU A 223 11.09 11.94 -2.19
CA LEU A 223 11.39 13.36 -2.22
C LEU A 223 12.91 13.60 -2.33
N GLU A 224 13.72 12.85 -1.60
CA GLU A 224 15.18 12.97 -1.65
C GLU A 224 15.74 12.66 -3.06
N ARG A 225 15.23 11.60 -3.70
CA ARG A 225 15.58 11.28 -5.08
C ARG A 225 15.16 12.38 -6.05
N LEU A 226 13.99 12.94 -5.85
CA LEU A 226 13.46 14.02 -6.68
C LEU A 226 14.28 15.31 -6.51
N GLU A 227 14.60 15.70 -5.27
CA GLU A 227 15.45 16.85 -4.94
C GLU A 227 16.81 16.73 -5.61
N ARG A 228 17.49 15.59 -5.44
CA ARG A 228 18.79 15.34 -6.11
C ARG A 228 18.68 15.46 -7.63
N SER A 229 17.60 15.00 -8.24
CA SER A 229 17.39 15.10 -9.68
C SER A 229 17.17 16.55 -10.13
N PHE A 230 16.39 17.32 -9.38
CA PHE A 230 16.17 18.75 -9.67
C PHE A 230 17.45 19.58 -9.50
N ASP A 231 18.22 19.34 -8.45
CA ASP A 231 19.50 20.02 -8.22
C ASP A 231 20.49 19.71 -9.34
N ALA A 232 20.60 18.44 -9.74
CA ALA A 232 21.42 18.06 -10.88
C ALA A 232 20.98 18.77 -12.17
N GLN A 233 19.68 18.86 -12.43
CA GLN A 233 19.13 19.57 -13.59
C GLN A 233 19.42 21.08 -13.53
N LYS A 234 19.27 21.71 -12.36
CA LYS A 234 19.56 23.14 -12.16
C LYS A 234 21.03 23.45 -12.41
N HIS A 235 21.95 22.64 -11.86
CA HIS A 235 23.37 22.75 -12.09
C HIS A 235 23.73 22.55 -13.56
N PHE A 236 23.10 21.57 -14.22
CA PHE A 236 23.28 21.31 -15.64
C PHE A 236 22.93 22.56 -16.49
N VAL A 237 21.74 23.13 -16.31
CA VAL A 237 21.29 24.33 -17.05
C VAL A 237 22.21 25.52 -16.77
N SER A 238 22.63 25.72 -15.52
CA SER A 238 23.58 26.79 -15.15
C SER A 238 24.91 26.64 -15.86
N ASN A 239 25.47 25.42 -15.84
CA ASN A 239 26.75 25.13 -16.45
C ASN A 239 26.72 25.29 -17.98
N VAL A 240 25.67 24.78 -18.64
CA VAL A 240 25.46 24.98 -20.09
C VAL A 240 25.45 26.46 -20.43
N SER A 241 24.72 27.26 -19.64
CA SER A 241 24.64 28.70 -19.87
C SER A 241 26.00 29.41 -19.74
N HIS A 242 26.81 29.00 -18.78
CA HIS A 242 28.15 29.51 -18.57
C HIS A 242 29.09 29.12 -19.71
N GLU A 243 29.10 27.84 -20.11
CA GLU A 243 29.97 27.32 -21.15
C GLU A 243 29.60 27.85 -22.56
N LEU A 244 28.38 28.25 -22.81
CA LEU A 244 27.96 28.93 -24.03
C LEU A 244 28.33 30.44 -24.00
N ARG A 245 28.14 31.09 -22.85
CA ARG A 245 28.34 32.55 -22.74
C ARG A 245 29.82 32.96 -22.98
N THR A 246 30.76 32.19 -22.47
CA THR A 246 32.19 32.49 -22.53
C THR A 246 32.69 32.60 -23.97
N PRO A 247 32.58 31.59 -24.85
CA PRO A 247 33.04 31.69 -26.23
C PRO A 247 32.25 32.72 -27.05
N LEU A 248 30.95 32.88 -26.76
CA LEU A 248 30.10 33.86 -27.45
C LEU A 248 30.55 35.29 -27.12
N ALA A 249 30.87 35.57 -25.85
CA ALA A 249 31.38 36.87 -25.43
C ALA A 249 32.77 37.16 -26.06
N ALA A 250 33.64 36.13 -26.15
CA ALA A 250 34.94 36.26 -26.82
C ALA A 250 34.79 36.57 -28.30
N ILE A 251 33.89 35.88 -29.02
CA ILE A 251 33.60 36.16 -30.44
C ILE A 251 33.12 37.60 -30.62
N ILE A 252 32.20 38.05 -29.81
CA ILE A 252 31.63 39.40 -29.88
C ILE A 252 32.74 40.45 -29.66
N ALA A 253 33.51 40.28 -28.57
CA ALA A 253 34.60 41.20 -28.25
C ALA A 253 35.66 41.30 -29.35
N GLU A 254 36.08 40.14 -29.92
CA GLU A 254 37.04 40.12 -31.02
C GLU A 254 36.50 40.80 -32.28
N LEU A 255 35.23 40.61 -32.62
CA LEU A 255 34.58 41.24 -33.75
C LEU A 255 34.41 42.75 -33.53
N GLU A 256 34.01 43.18 -32.33
CA GLU A 256 33.86 44.60 -31.95
C GLU A 256 35.23 45.31 -32.06
N LEU A 257 36.30 44.69 -31.55
CA LEU A 257 37.64 45.19 -31.67
C LEU A 257 38.13 45.23 -33.13
N ALA A 258 37.70 44.27 -33.96
CA ALA A 258 38.08 44.24 -35.39
C ALA A 258 37.41 45.36 -36.19
N VAL A 259 36.17 45.71 -35.83
CA VAL A 259 35.40 46.77 -36.49
C VAL A 259 35.81 48.17 -36.02
N SER A 260 36.32 48.31 -34.78
CA SER A 260 36.61 49.62 -34.18
C SER A 260 37.97 50.25 -34.64
N ARG A 261 38.87 49.51 -35.32
CA ARG A 261 40.19 49.95 -35.72
C ARG A 261 40.53 49.45 -37.12
N GLU A 262 41.22 50.28 -37.91
CA GLU A 262 41.89 49.84 -39.16
C GLU A 262 43.00 48.81 -38.80
N ARG A 263 42.94 47.61 -39.42
CA ARG A 263 43.86 46.53 -39.22
C ARG A 263 44.50 46.09 -40.52
N ASN A 264 45.77 45.61 -40.44
CA ASN A 264 46.42 44.97 -41.58
C ASN A 264 45.80 43.57 -41.85
N LEU A 265 46.10 43.02 -43.04
CA LEU A 265 45.51 41.73 -43.49
C LEU A 265 45.89 40.56 -42.57
N GLN A 266 47.04 40.56 -41.92
CA GLN A 266 47.45 39.48 -41.01
C GLN A 266 46.70 39.52 -39.69
N GLU A 267 46.44 40.70 -39.13
CA GLU A 267 45.64 40.88 -37.94
C GLU A 267 44.17 40.48 -38.17
N CYS A 268 43.59 40.84 -39.33
CA CYS A 268 42.23 40.40 -39.69
C CYS A 268 42.17 38.87 -39.82
N LYS A 269 43.20 38.24 -40.41
CA LYS A 269 43.27 36.78 -40.52
C LYS A 269 43.35 36.10 -39.14
N LEU A 270 44.04 36.64 -38.17
CA LEU A 270 44.18 36.14 -36.82
C LEU A 270 42.79 36.20 -36.07
N VAL A 271 42.12 37.37 -36.16
CA VAL A 271 40.77 37.52 -35.58
C VAL A 271 39.81 36.51 -36.17
N LEU A 272 39.78 36.34 -37.50
CA LEU A 272 38.93 35.36 -38.15
C LEU A 272 39.23 33.91 -37.70
N GLN A 273 40.52 33.59 -37.48
CA GLN A 273 40.93 32.28 -36.98
C GLN A 273 40.45 32.05 -35.54
N ASN A 274 40.54 33.05 -34.66
CA ASN A 274 40.05 32.96 -33.28
C ASN A 274 38.53 32.80 -33.24
N VAL A 275 37.80 33.67 -33.98
CA VAL A 275 36.36 33.59 -34.10
C VAL A 275 35.91 32.21 -34.64
N LEU A 276 36.61 31.68 -35.65
CA LEU A 276 36.32 30.35 -36.17
C LEU A 276 36.58 29.25 -35.13
N SER A 277 37.67 29.37 -34.35
CA SER A 277 37.99 28.44 -33.28
C SER A 277 36.89 28.40 -32.21
N ASP A 278 36.45 29.58 -31.74
CA ASP A 278 35.43 29.68 -30.71
C ASP A 278 34.03 29.25 -31.22
N SER A 279 33.71 29.56 -32.50
CA SER A 279 32.53 29.04 -33.15
C SER A 279 32.50 27.49 -33.19
N ARG A 280 33.65 26.87 -33.52
CA ARG A 280 33.80 25.40 -33.50
C ARG A 280 33.65 24.80 -32.08
N LYS A 281 34.06 25.54 -31.02
CA LYS A 281 33.81 25.12 -29.62
C LYS A 281 32.35 25.10 -29.32
N ILE A 282 31.55 26.11 -29.74
CA ILE A 282 30.11 26.16 -29.57
C ILE A 282 29.43 24.97 -30.29
N VAL A 283 29.82 24.71 -31.57
CA VAL A 283 29.27 23.58 -32.33
C VAL A 283 29.53 22.23 -31.61
N ARG A 284 30.75 22.03 -31.10
CA ARG A 284 31.09 20.83 -30.33
C ARG A 284 30.27 20.72 -29.05
N LEU A 285 30.09 21.81 -28.31
CA LEU A 285 29.25 21.83 -27.10
C LEU A 285 27.81 21.44 -27.43
N THR A 286 27.21 22.05 -28.46
CA THR A 286 25.83 21.74 -28.86
C THR A 286 25.66 20.30 -29.30
N ASN A 287 26.59 19.73 -30.06
CA ASN A 287 26.57 18.33 -30.47
C ASN A 287 26.66 17.38 -29.25
N ASN A 288 27.57 17.65 -28.32
CA ASN A 288 27.71 16.86 -27.09
C ASN A 288 26.42 16.91 -26.22
N LEU A 289 25.75 18.08 -26.17
CA LEU A 289 24.46 18.23 -25.47
C LEU A 289 23.34 17.44 -26.15
N LEU A 290 23.30 17.45 -27.49
CA LEU A 290 22.35 16.66 -28.27
C LEU A 290 22.59 15.15 -28.09
N ASP A 291 23.84 14.71 -28.08
CA ASP A 291 24.17 13.30 -27.85
C ASP A 291 23.87 12.88 -26.43
N LEU A 292 24.08 13.75 -25.42
CA LEU A 292 23.71 13.52 -24.05
C LEU A 292 22.15 13.42 -23.88
N ALA A 293 21.43 14.28 -24.62
CA ALA A 293 19.98 14.19 -24.68
C ALA A 293 19.52 12.85 -25.29
N LYS A 294 20.07 12.48 -26.48
CA LYS A 294 19.76 11.19 -27.12
C LYS A 294 20.04 10.00 -26.19
N ALA A 295 21.21 10.00 -25.51
CA ALA A 295 21.56 8.93 -24.58
C ALA A 295 20.72 8.92 -23.30
N SER A 296 19.87 9.93 -23.07
CA SER A 296 18.94 10.04 -21.95
C SER A 296 17.49 9.67 -22.32
N TYR A 297 17.21 9.36 -23.59
CA TYR A 297 15.89 8.87 -24.06
C TYR A 297 15.65 7.43 -23.63
N ASP A 298 14.37 7.03 -23.72
CA ASP A 298 13.96 5.65 -23.48
C ASP A 298 14.70 4.72 -24.46
N PRO A 299 15.32 3.61 -23.99
CA PRO A 299 15.95 2.62 -24.85
C PRO A 299 15.06 2.10 -25.99
N SER A 300 13.73 2.14 -25.81
CA SER A 300 12.77 1.72 -26.84
C SER A 300 12.73 2.63 -28.08
N GLU A 301 13.19 3.88 -27.98
CA GLU A 301 13.24 4.85 -29.07
C GLU A 301 14.55 4.77 -29.88
N ILE A 302 15.53 3.99 -29.38
CA ILE A 302 16.86 3.87 -29.97
C ILE A 302 16.97 2.53 -30.71
N SER A 303 17.34 2.58 -31.97
CA SER A 303 17.58 1.37 -32.75
C SER A 303 18.88 0.69 -32.35
N PHE A 304 18.76 -0.54 -31.83
CA PHE A 304 19.88 -1.42 -31.55
C PHE A 304 19.93 -2.53 -32.61
N ARG A 305 21.14 -2.91 -33.02
CA ARG A 305 21.38 -4.00 -33.95
C ARG A 305 22.61 -4.80 -33.58
N PRO A 306 22.70 -6.06 -34.01
CA PRO A 306 23.93 -6.84 -33.88
C PRO A 306 25.07 -6.18 -34.64
N LEU A 307 26.19 -5.85 -33.96
CA LEU A 307 27.33 -5.17 -34.52
C LEU A 307 28.62 -5.76 -33.97
N ARG A 308 29.65 -5.75 -34.79
CA ARG A 308 31.01 -6.11 -34.37
C ARG A 308 31.67 -4.94 -33.63
N ILE A 309 32.10 -5.21 -32.40
CA ILE A 309 32.69 -4.16 -31.55
C ILE A 309 34.06 -3.68 -32.03
N ASP A 310 34.85 -4.56 -32.66
CA ASP A 310 36.15 -4.23 -33.23
C ASP A 310 36.02 -3.23 -34.41
N GLU A 311 34.99 -3.40 -35.27
CA GLU A 311 34.70 -2.47 -36.36
C GLU A 311 34.35 -1.08 -35.82
N ILE A 312 33.46 -1.02 -34.79
CA ILE A 312 33.08 0.24 -34.16
C ILE A 312 34.30 0.94 -33.53
N LEU A 313 35.20 0.17 -32.89
CA LEU A 313 36.41 0.69 -32.29
C LEU A 313 37.40 1.23 -33.35
N LEU A 314 37.58 0.50 -34.48
CA LEU A 314 38.43 0.93 -35.58
C LEU A 314 37.90 2.21 -36.23
N ASP A 315 36.60 2.31 -36.43
CA ASP A 315 35.96 3.53 -36.95
C ASP A 315 36.15 4.74 -36.01
N ALA A 316 35.93 4.52 -34.70
CA ALA A 316 36.18 5.58 -33.69
C ALA A 316 37.63 6.03 -33.69
N ARG A 317 38.59 5.08 -33.77
CA ARG A 317 40.03 5.38 -33.94
C ARG A 317 40.26 6.24 -35.16
N GLN A 318 39.77 5.82 -36.35
CA GLN A 318 39.98 6.56 -37.60
C GLN A 318 39.45 7.99 -37.52
N GLN A 319 38.27 8.20 -36.93
CA GLN A 319 37.67 9.53 -36.74
C GLN A 319 38.58 10.43 -35.87
N VAL A 320 39.11 9.90 -34.75
CA VAL A 320 39.97 10.64 -33.86
C VAL A 320 41.36 10.94 -34.53
N GLU A 321 41.95 9.99 -35.26
CA GLU A 321 43.20 10.18 -36.01
C GLU A 321 43.04 11.24 -37.11
N GLN A 322 41.91 11.28 -37.81
CA GLN A 322 41.62 12.31 -38.82
C GLN A 322 41.48 13.71 -38.18
N ALA A 323 40.83 13.79 -37.01
CA ALA A 323 40.64 15.06 -36.29
C ALA A 323 41.95 15.56 -35.65
N TYR A 324 42.79 14.64 -35.18
CA TYR A 324 44.02 14.91 -34.45
C TYR A 324 45.20 14.06 -34.99
N PRO A 325 45.87 14.47 -36.10
CA PRO A 325 46.92 13.68 -36.72
C PRO A 325 48.15 13.41 -35.83
N ALA A 326 48.29 14.17 -34.75
CA ALA A 326 49.40 14.01 -33.79
C ALA A 326 49.15 12.92 -32.74
N TYR A 327 47.92 12.34 -32.67
CA TYR A 327 47.58 11.29 -31.70
C TYR A 327 48.09 9.93 -32.21
N ARG A 328 48.53 9.10 -31.25
CA ARG A 328 49.02 7.74 -31.52
C ARG A 328 48.11 6.75 -30.80
N ILE A 329 47.35 5.97 -31.56
CA ILE A 329 46.35 5.06 -31.04
C ILE A 329 46.73 3.62 -31.42
N ALA A 330 47.09 2.82 -30.41
CA ALA A 330 47.37 1.40 -30.58
C ALA A 330 46.16 0.57 -30.15
N ILE A 331 45.75 -0.41 -30.95
CA ILE A 331 44.71 -1.38 -30.57
C ILE A 331 45.41 -2.73 -30.46
N GLN A 332 45.20 -3.44 -29.36
CA GLN A 332 45.74 -4.75 -29.06
C GLN A 332 44.58 -5.70 -28.70
N VAL A 333 44.65 -6.91 -29.20
CA VAL A 333 43.73 -7.99 -28.86
C VAL A 333 44.50 -8.97 -27.95
N GLU A 334 44.03 -9.23 -26.75
CA GLU A 334 44.75 -10.11 -25.80
C GLU A 334 44.61 -11.59 -26.14
N GLU A 335 43.48 -12.01 -26.70
CA GLU A 335 43.21 -13.40 -27.10
C GLU A 335 42.61 -13.40 -28.49
N ASP A 336 43.08 -14.30 -29.36
CA ASP A 336 42.46 -14.50 -30.67
C ASP A 336 41.05 -15.05 -30.48
N PHE A 337 40.07 -14.44 -31.13
CA PHE A 337 38.71 -14.92 -31.11
C PHE A 337 38.54 -16.06 -32.13
N GLU A 338 37.99 -17.19 -31.64
CA GLU A 338 37.76 -18.36 -32.48
C GLU A 338 36.47 -18.26 -33.34
N ASP A 339 35.51 -17.39 -32.91
CA ASP A 339 34.21 -17.20 -33.53
C ASP A 339 33.76 -15.72 -33.45
N ASP A 340 33.16 -15.24 -34.56
CA ASP A 340 32.62 -13.89 -34.65
C ASP A 340 31.53 -13.59 -33.58
N SER A 341 30.87 -14.59 -33.07
CA SER A 341 29.89 -14.44 -31.95
C SER A 341 30.51 -13.83 -30.68
N GLN A 342 31.83 -13.99 -30.49
CA GLN A 342 32.53 -13.48 -29.30
C GLN A 342 32.69 -11.96 -29.30
N ILE A 343 32.61 -11.35 -30.48
CA ILE A 343 32.82 -9.89 -30.69
C ILE A 343 31.51 -9.14 -31.04
N MET A 344 30.37 -9.89 -31.11
CA MET A 344 29.08 -9.31 -31.43
C MET A 344 28.41 -8.73 -30.19
N VAL A 345 27.95 -7.50 -30.30
CA VAL A 345 27.18 -6.80 -29.29
C VAL A 345 25.88 -6.26 -29.89
N ASN A 346 24.81 -6.20 -29.11
CA ASN A 346 23.60 -5.50 -29.55
C ASN A 346 23.75 -4.01 -29.25
N ALA A 347 23.94 -3.19 -30.26
CA ALA A 347 24.41 -1.82 -30.06
C ALA A 347 23.80 -0.81 -31.05
N ASN A 348 23.85 0.45 -30.65
CA ASN A 348 23.73 1.59 -31.55
C ASN A 348 25.12 2.05 -31.95
N GLU A 349 25.43 1.90 -33.23
CA GLU A 349 26.75 2.19 -33.81
C GLU A 349 27.23 3.61 -33.56
N TYR A 350 26.36 4.59 -33.80
CA TYR A 350 26.68 5.99 -33.62
C TYR A 350 27.06 6.32 -32.18
N LEU A 351 26.26 5.88 -31.23
CA LEU A 351 26.50 6.16 -29.82
C LEU A 351 27.77 5.50 -29.29
N LEU A 352 28.06 4.24 -29.68
CA LEU A 352 29.29 3.59 -29.26
C LEU A 352 30.55 4.25 -29.91
N LYS A 353 30.44 4.69 -31.17
CA LYS A 353 31.55 5.50 -31.80
C LYS A 353 31.82 6.77 -31.03
N VAL A 354 30.78 7.50 -30.59
CA VAL A 354 30.90 8.69 -29.73
C VAL A 354 31.58 8.35 -28.41
N ALA A 355 31.15 7.28 -27.74
CA ALA A 355 31.72 6.84 -26.46
C ALA A 355 33.20 6.47 -26.58
N PHE A 356 33.55 5.63 -27.56
CA PHE A 356 34.94 5.20 -27.78
C PHE A 356 35.82 6.38 -28.24
N GLY A 357 35.29 7.24 -29.10
CA GLY A 357 35.98 8.46 -29.54
C GLY A 357 36.33 9.37 -28.36
N ASN A 358 35.41 9.61 -27.46
CA ASN A 358 35.64 10.39 -26.23
C ASN A 358 36.70 9.75 -25.32
N LEU A 359 36.72 8.43 -25.16
CA LEU A 359 37.73 7.73 -24.35
C LEU A 359 39.13 7.81 -24.99
N ILE A 360 39.20 7.61 -26.31
CA ILE A 360 40.47 7.71 -27.09
C ILE A 360 40.99 9.12 -27.04
N GLU A 361 40.12 10.12 -27.29
CA GLU A 361 40.53 11.54 -27.25
C GLU A 361 41.05 11.90 -25.86
N ASN A 362 40.34 11.55 -24.80
CA ASN A 362 40.79 11.82 -23.43
C ASN A 362 42.15 11.16 -23.12
N GLY A 363 42.31 9.87 -23.42
CA GLY A 363 43.59 9.17 -23.17
C GLY A 363 44.76 9.79 -23.90
N CYS A 364 44.60 10.17 -25.18
CA CYS A 364 45.65 10.87 -25.91
C CYS A 364 45.92 12.28 -25.38
N LYS A 365 44.89 13.02 -25.02
CA LYS A 365 44.92 14.40 -24.58
C LYS A 365 45.67 14.58 -23.26
N TYR A 366 45.44 13.68 -22.31
CA TYR A 366 46.05 13.71 -20.97
C TYR A 366 47.35 12.91 -20.87
N SER A 367 47.74 12.19 -21.93
CA SER A 367 49.01 11.48 -22.04
C SER A 367 50.13 12.42 -22.51
N ASN A 368 51.31 12.35 -21.89
CA ASN A 368 52.47 13.14 -22.23
C ASN A 368 52.94 12.94 -23.69
N GLU A 369 52.82 11.69 -24.20
CA GLU A 369 53.22 11.32 -25.56
C GLU A 369 52.06 11.40 -26.57
N LYS A 370 50.89 11.91 -26.16
CA LYS A 370 49.64 11.88 -26.95
C LYS A 370 49.32 10.48 -27.47
N LYS A 371 49.54 9.47 -26.61
CA LYS A 371 49.41 8.05 -26.94
C LYS A 371 48.41 7.37 -26.03
N ILE A 372 47.62 6.50 -26.60
CA ILE A 372 46.71 5.58 -25.87
C ILE A 372 46.86 4.17 -26.43
N THR A 373 46.70 3.17 -25.56
CA THR A 373 46.57 1.76 -25.97
C THR A 373 45.19 1.28 -25.59
N VAL A 374 44.43 0.79 -26.56
CA VAL A 374 43.13 0.14 -26.32
C VAL A 374 43.34 -1.36 -26.39
N ILE A 375 43.07 -2.03 -25.29
CA ILE A 375 43.23 -3.49 -25.17
C ILE A 375 41.81 -4.11 -25.17
N MET A 376 41.59 -5.02 -26.10
CA MET A 376 40.33 -5.75 -26.25
C MET A 376 40.48 -7.18 -25.76
N SER A 377 39.59 -7.64 -24.89
CA SER A 377 39.55 -9.01 -24.38
C SER A 377 38.13 -9.49 -24.28
N PHE A 378 37.93 -10.81 -24.25
CA PHE A 378 36.65 -11.46 -24.38
C PHE A 378 36.39 -12.39 -23.19
N ALA A 379 35.64 -11.89 -22.16
CA ALA A 379 35.12 -12.74 -21.05
C ALA A 379 33.92 -13.58 -21.54
N LYS A 380 33.47 -14.54 -20.73
CA LYS A 380 32.33 -15.44 -21.13
C LYS A 380 31.10 -14.70 -21.60
N GLU A 381 30.70 -13.64 -20.91
CA GLU A 381 29.45 -12.93 -21.15
C GLU A 381 29.61 -11.48 -21.62
N HIS A 382 30.84 -10.96 -21.63
CA HIS A 382 31.13 -9.56 -21.93
C HIS A 382 32.30 -9.39 -22.87
N CYS A 383 32.19 -8.41 -23.75
CA CYS A 383 33.35 -7.80 -24.44
C CYS A 383 33.96 -6.74 -23.52
N VAL A 384 35.23 -6.81 -23.26
CA VAL A 384 35.94 -5.90 -22.35
C VAL A 384 36.96 -5.05 -23.15
N LEU A 385 36.79 -3.74 -23.09
CA LEU A 385 37.68 -2.78 -23.71
C LEU A 385 38.39 -1.96 -22.60
N ARG A 386 39.71 -2.00 -22.56
CA ARG A 386 40.55 -1.22 -21.63
C ARG A 386 41.25 -0.12 -22.39
N PHE A 387 40.95 1.11 -22.05
CA PHE A 387 41.59 2.32 -22.59
C PHE A 387 42.67 2.74 -21.61
N VAL A 388 43.93 2.51 -21.98
CA VAL A 388 45.12 2.67 -21.11
C VAL A 388 45.95 3.82 -21.61
N ASP A 389 46.12 4.85 -20.80
CA ASP A 389 47.06 5.95 -21.01
C ASP A 389 48.16 5.98 -19.95
N GLN A 390 49.29 6.59 -20.28
CA GLN A 390 50.44 6.84 -19.40
C GLN A 390 50.55 8.35 -19.13
N GLY A 391 49.40 8.97 -18.80
CA GLY A 391 49.32 10.41 -18.59
C GLY A 391 49.47 10.83 -17.13
N ILE A 392 48.98 12.02 -16.87
CA ILE A 392 49.04 12.69 -15.55
C ILE A 392 48.25 11.98 -14.46
N GLY A 393 47.37 11.01 -14.83
CA GLY A 393 46.46 10.32 -13.91
C GLY A 393 45.43 11.24 -13.27
N ILE A 394 44.63 10.67 -12.38
CA ILE A 394 43.52 11.32 -11.68
C ILE A 394 43.78 11.20 -10.18
N ALA A 395 43.49 12.25 -9.40
CA ALA A 395 43.58 12.22 -7.96
C ALA A 395 42.44 11.36 -7.39
N ASP A 396 42.67 10.61 -6.30
CA ASP A 396 41.67 9.72 -5.68
C ASP A 396 40.40 10.48 -5.27
N GLU A 397 40.50 11.76 -4.89
CA GLU A 397 39.39 12.63 -4.49
C GLU A 397 38.49 13.01 -5.68
N ASP A 398 39.02 13.01 -6.91
CA ASP A 398 38.31 13.36 -8.14
C ASP A 398 37.53 12.16 -8.73
N ILE A 399 37.95 10.93 -8.45
CA ILE A 399 37.41 9.71 -9.05
C ILE A 399 35.88 9.59 -8.83
N PRO A 400 35.33 9.86 -7.64
CA PRO A 400 33.86 9.75 -7.42
C PRO A 400 33.01 10.70 -8.27
N ASN A 401 33.60 11.85 -8.67
CA ASN A 401 32.94 12.91 -9.43
C ASN A 401 33.21 12.87 -10.94
N LEU A 402 34.06 11.97 -11.38
CA LEU A 402 34.58 11.93 -12.75
C LEU A 402 33.49 11.83 -13.84
N PHE A 403 32.41 11.16 -13.53
CA PHE A 403 31.28 10.99 -14.44
C PHE A 403 30.17 12.06 -14.27
N SER A 404 30.36 13.04 -13.39
CA SER A 404 29.43 14.16 -13.25
C SER A 404 29.57 15.12 -14.46
N PRO A 405 28.46 15.53 -15.08
CA PRO A 405 28.49 16.48 -16.20
C PRO A 405 29.20 17.78 -15.80
N PHE A 406 30.07 18.29 -16.67
CA PHE A 406 30.88 19.49 -16.49
C PHE A 406 31.95 19.39 -15.39
N PHE A 407 32.15 18.22 -14.80
CA PHE A 407 33.23 18.05 -13.83
C PHE A 407 34.60 18.08 -14.51
N ARG A 408 35.51 18.82 -13.90
CA ARG A 408 36.92 18.93 -14.31
C ARG A 408 37.75 18.95 -13.04
N GLY A 409 38.57 17.93 -12.82
CA GLY A 409 39.45 17.84 -11.66
C GLY A 409 40.54 18.95 -11.61
N GLU A 410 41.42 18.88 -10.63
CA GLU A 410 42.55 19.82 -10.47
C GLU A 410 43.38 20.02 -11.74
N ASN A 411 43.39 19.02 -12.61
CA ASN A 411 44.12 19.02 -13.89
C ASN A 411 43.46 19.87 -15.00
N SER A 412 42.45 20.67 -14.68
CA SER A 412 41.72 21.53 -15.63
C SER A 412 42.58 22.50 -16.41
N HIS A 413 43.78 22.84 -15.91
CA HIS A 413 44.74 23.73 -16.54
C HIS A 413 45.56 23.07 -17.67
N PHE A 414 45.59 21.73 -17.71
CA PHE A 414 46.42 21.00 -18.71
C PHE A 414 45.81 20.92 -20.11
N SER A 415 44.47 21.05 -20.21
CA SER A 415 43.85 20.99 -21.52
C SER A 415 42.43 21.55 -21.56
N GLU A 416 42.04 22.11 -22.69
CA GLU A 416 40.69 22.58 -22.96
C GLU A 416 39.69 21.40 -23.06
N GLY A 417 38.54 21.49 -22.40
CA GLY A 417 37.49 20.51 -22.54
C GLY A 417 36.26 20.88 -21.71
N LEU A 418 35.11 20.42 -22.12
CA LEU A 418 33.77 20.78 -21.56
C LEU A 418 33.36 19.96 -20.34
N GLY A 419 34.08 18.90 -19.99
CA GLY A 419 33.73 18.02 -18.89
C GLY A 419 32.44 17.16 -19.13
N ILE A 420 32.02 17.05 -20.40
CA ILE A 420 30.80 16.29 -20.76
C ILE A 420 31.14 14.87 -21.27
N GLY A 421 32.32 14.67 -21.86
CA GLY A 421 32.65 13.43 -22.57
C GLY A 421 32.53 12.16 -21.73
N LEU A 422 33.04 12.14 -20.48
CA LEU A 422 32.99 10.97 -19.64
C LEU A 422 31.58 10.70 -19.10
N SER A 423 30.81 11.73 -18.77
CA SER A 423 29.41 11.58 -18.36
C SER A 423 28.52 11.06 -19.50
N LEU A 424 28.77 11.52 -20.73
CA LEU A 424 28.11 11.01 -21.93
C LEU A 424 28.48 9.54 -22.16
N THR A 425 29.79 9.21 -22.08
CA THR A 425 30.27 7.83 -22.23
C THR A 425 29.64 6.90 -21.24
N GLN A 426 29.53 7.28 -19.94
CA GLN A 426 28.89 6.47 -18.91
C GLN A 426 27.39 6.20 -19.25
N LYS A 427 26.67 7.23 -19.68
CA LYS A 427 25.27 7.07 -20.11
C LYS A 427 25.13 6.16 -21.32
N ILE A 428 25.99 6.31 -22.31
CA ILE A 428 25.97 5.43 -23.49
C ILE A 428 26.26 3.99 -23.11
N VAL A 429 27.28 3.73 -22.28
CA VAL A 429 27.61 2.38 -21.81
C VAL A 429 26.43 1.79 -20.99
N ALA A 430 25.83 2.56 -20.11
CA ALA A 430 24.67 2.12 -19.33
C ALA A 430 23.46 1.82 -20.22
N LEU A 431 23.21 2.61 -21.29
CA LEU A 431 22.18 2.38 -22.27
C LEU A 431 22.36 1.03 -23.00
N HIS A 432 23.60 0.62 -23.19
CA HIS A 432 23.98 -0.68 -23.75
C HIS A 432 24.09 -1.80 -22.70
N GLN A 433 23.54 -1.58 -21.50
CA GLN A 433 23.56 -2.52 -20.35
C GLN A 433 25.00 -2.91 -19.95
N GLY A 434 25.97 -2.06 -20.26
CA GLY A 434 27.38 -2.24 -19.96
C GLY A 434 27.78 -1.59 -18.64
N LEU A 435 29.02 -1.84 -18.24
CA LEU A 435 29.65 -1.26 -17.05
C LEU A 435 30.90 -0.50 -17.46
N ILE A 436 31.13 0.68 -16.87
CA ILE A 436 32.35 1.45 -17.00
C ILE A 436 33.02 1.63 -15.64
N THR A 437 34.30 1.34 -15.56
CA THR A 437 35.13 1.52 -14.34
C THR A 437 36.43 2.26 -14.66
N VAL A 438 36.99 2.92 -13.65
CA VAL A 438 38.22 3.70 -13.76
C VAL A 438 39.20 3.23 -12.70
N ALA A 439 40.43 2.98 -13.13
CA ALA A 439 41.59 2.77 -12.27
C ALA A 439 42.63 3.79 -12.65
N SER A 440 42.97 4.70 -11.75
CA SER A 440 43.97 5.78 -12.02
C SER A 440 44.74 6.10 -10.76
N LYS A 441 45.95 6.57 -10.96
CA LYS A 441 46.80 7.10 -9.90
C LYS A 441 47.56 8.30 -10.43
N LYS A 442 47.62 9.38 -9.67
CA LYS A 442 48.32 10.63 -10.04
C LYS A 442 49.74 10.34 -10.51
N ASN A 443 50.12 10.83 -11.70
CA ASN A 443 51.39 10.64 -12.41
C ASN A 443 51.70 9.19 -12.84
N MET A 444 50.74 8.28 -12.83
CA MET A 444 50.93 6.88 -13.26
C MET A 444 50.04 6.48 -14.43
N GLY A 445 49.21 7.42 -14.92
CA GLY A 445 48.26 7.19 -16.00
C GLY A 445 46.89 6.74 -15.54
N THR A 446 46.00 6.47 -16.51
CA THR A 446 44.61 6.05 -16.27
C THR A 446 44.27 4.84 -17.13
N THR A 447 43.48 3.93 -16.55
CA THR A 447 42.84 2.83 -17.26
C THR A 447 41.33 2.95 -17.08
N ILE A 448 40.62 3.17 -18.18
CA ILE A 448 39.16 3.14 -18.22
C ILE A 448 38.74 1.82 -18.85
N THR A 449 37.94 1.02 -18.11
CA THR A 449 37.48 -0.27 -18.59
C THR A 449 35.96 -0.18 -18.89
N VAL A 450 35.62 -0.55 -20.13
CA VAL A 450 34.23 -0.68 -20.59
C VAL A 450 33.92 -2.15 -20.81
N GLN A 451 32.85 -2.63 -20.21
CA GLN A 451 32.33 -3.99 -20.37
C GLN A 451 30.95 -3.91 -21.04
N LEU A 452 30.78 -4.56 -22.15
CA LEU A 452 29.50 -4.62 -22.89
C LEU A 452 29.03 -6.07 -22.96
N PRO A 453 27.74 -6.34 -22.73
CA PRO A 453 27.22 -7.70 -22.83
C PRO A 453 27.34 -8.22 -24.26
N LYS A 454 27.81 -9.45 -24.38
CA LYS A 454 27.83 -10.16 -25.68
C LYS A 454 26.38 -10.49 -26.08
N MET A 455 26.18 -10.56 -27.37
CA MET A 455 24.93 -11.07 -27.88
C MET A 455 24.85 -12.58 -27.59
N SER A 456 23.89 -13.01 -26.78
CA SER A 456 23.61 -14.45 -26.61
C SER A 456 23.29 -15.04 -27.99
N PRO A 457 23.87 -16.19 -28.38
CA PRO A 457 23.47 -16.87 -29.58
C PRO A 457 21.97 -17.12 -29.47
N VAL A 458 21.22 -16.66 -30.45
CA VAL A 458 19.79 -17.03 -30.59
C VAL A 458 19.79 -18.54 -30.87
N LEU A 459 19.34 -19.33 -29.84
CA LEU A 459 19.13 -20.77 -29.95
C LEU A 459 18.03 -21.08 -30.96
#